data_ef701dd76d9eebb341a45d648a30554e
#
_entry.id   ef701dd76d9eebb341a45d648a30554e
#
_cell.length_a   1.000
_cell.length_b   1.000
_cell.length_c   1.000
_cell.angle_alpha   90.00
_cell.angle_beta   90.00
_cell.angle_gamma   90.00
#
_symmetry.space_group_name_H-M   'P 1'
#
loop_
_entity.id
_entity.type
_entity.pdbx_description
1 polymer ?
#
loop_
_entity_poly.entity_id
_entity_poly.type
_entity_poly.pdbx_seq_one_letter_code
_entity_poly.pdbx_strand_id
1 'polypeptide(L)'
;MKNVFKYIPVAALAVFATSCIQEIDPQSSTVTIDQAAAAPGAFDNFVSSITSSLCGQFTYSGTGDTYPFDCGYPSFMLQRDVMGSDTAEPYLNWFSNWYQGTDGGPSSAYAQIPWTYYYGWIKSCNNVISVAGEEPTPDQYAGLGIAYTMRAFFYEDLAQMFAPRTYLQDKDALTVPYVDENVKIEDLPHNPRKTNAEMWELIIRDLDMAESYFTQSNFKRTNVFVPDITVAYGLKARAYLIMGDWANAITYAQKAQQGYTALTPAEYTSRNNGFNTPTSAWMFGCQYLPSDDNITYNDADSNWGSLRCLEIDPVVSGCGYASNYGQLFVIDRHLYESIPLSDIRRNCYVDYAIDDLQEEDSNGNLTPESAAAIDAALSAYSDYPSWVRNSGIVASDYGHVGGLSLKFRVVGGDEGHHNQYIGFCVAVPFMRVEELQLIEIEALGRQNEQAGIDALTNWVRANRDPLYNYGRHNEAYGNSETPAFVNEVWWQRRVEFWGEGISTLDIKRLDKGIIRSYEGTSHAETARYNVGDYNHAENTIHPDWMNLCIVQTETNYNFDCTNNPTPVPPTGDSKPWVGAW
;
A
#
# COMPACT_ATOMS: atom_id res chain seq x y z
N MET A 1 -62.85 -55.16 -26.14
CA MET A 1 -63.56 -55.26 -24.90
C MET A 1 -62.57 -55.05 -23.79
N LYS A 2 -62.55 -53.86 -23.31
CA LYS A 2 -62.85 -53.35 -21.98
C LYS A 2 -61.91 -53.89 -20.83
N ASN A 3 -60.99 -52.92 -20.44
CA ASN A 3 -60.62 -52.63 -19.08
C ASN A 3 -60.03 -53.76 -18.19
N VAL A 4 -58.70 -53.87 -18.19
CA VAL A 4 -57.96 -54.24 -16.98
C VAL A 4 -56.60 -53.54 -17.01
N PHE A 5 -56.56 -52.26 -16.74
CA PHE A 5 -55.33 -51.49 -16.33
C PHE A 5 -55.76 -50.46 -15.32
N LYS A 6 -55.97 -50.89 -14.12
CA LYS A 6 -56.01 -50.00 -12.94
C LYS A 6 -55.40 -50.76 -11.77
N TYR A 7 -54.46 -50.12 -11.12
CA TYR A 7 -53.74 -50.55 -9.90
C TYR A 7 -52.41 -51.27 -10.14
N ILE A 8 -51.43 -50.53 -10.65
CA ILE A 8 -50.00 -50.68 -10.33
C ILE A 8 -49.76 -49.80 -9.12
N PRO A 9 -49.29 -50.34 -7.99
CA PRO A 9 -49.20 -49.57 -6.74
C PRO A 9 -48.12 -48.53 -6.77
N VAL A 10 -48.46 -47.35 -6.27
CA VAL A 10 -47.60 -46.19 -6.00
C VAL A 10 -46.45 -46.50 -5.00
N ALA A 11 -46.25 -47.76 -4.62
CA ALA A 11 -45.23 -48.20 -3.67
C ALA A 11 -43.84 -48.50 -4.27
N ALA A 12 -43.65 -48.39 -5.60
CA ALA A 12 -42.35 -48.62 -6.25
C ALA A 12 -41.57 -47.34 -6.57
N LEU A 13 -42.09 -46.13 -6.25
CA LEU A 13 -41.43 -44.87 -6.48
C LEU A 13 -40.75 -44.26 -5.23
N ALA A 14 -40.81 -44.94 -4.07
CA ALA A 14 -40.21 -44.44 -2.82
C ALA A 14 -38.86 -45.08 -2.46
N VAL A 15 -38.26 -45.91 -3.33
CA VAL A 15 -37.01 -46.62 -3.03
C VAL A 15 -35.81 -46.11 -3.85
N PHE A 16 -36.01 -45.12 -4.73
CA PHE A 16 -34.90 -44.52 -5.51
C PHE A 16 -34.56 -43.06 -5.15
N ALA A 17 -34.96 -42.62 -3.96
CA ALA A 17 -34.61 -41.28 -3.48
C ALA A 17 -33.47 -41.28 -2.43
N THR A 18 -32.71 -42.38 -2.34
CA THR A 18 -31.39 -42.38 -1.68
C THR A 18 -30.31 -42.54 -2.75
N SER A 19 -30.33 -41.71 -3.79
CA SER A 19 -29.10 -41.46 -4.53
C SER A 19 -28.27 -40.59 -3.60
N CYS A 20 -27.22 -41.15 -3.02
CA CYS A 20 -26.08 -40.41 -2.59
C CYS A 20 -25.79 -39.42 -3.72
N ILE A 21 -25.91 -38.14 -3.47
CA ILE A 21 -25.24 -37.13 -4.28
C ILE A 21 -23.77 -37.46 -4.04
N GLN A 22 -23.19 -38.31 -4.88
CA GLN A 22 -21.75 -38.38 -4.98
C GLN A 22 -21.36 -37.01 -5.51
N GLU A 23 -20.54 -36.34 -4.77
CA GLU A 23 -19.87 -35.14 -5.21
C GLU A 23 -19.18 -35.51 -6.54
N ILE A 24 -19.75 -35.06 -7.66
CA ILE A 24 -19.17 -35.30 -8.98
C ILE A 24 -18.07 -34.24 -9.09
N ASP A 25 -16.83 -34.68 -9.01
CA ASP A 25 -15.69 -33.85 -9.35
C ASP A 25 -15.98 -33.15 -10.68
N PRO A 26 -15.80 -31.82 -10.76
CA PRO A 26 -16.08 -31.08 -11.97
C PRO A 26 -15.27 -31.67 -13.12
N GLN A 27 -15.96 -32.16 -14.17
CA GLN A 27 -15.34 -32.70 -15.40
C GLN A 27 -14.80 -31.59 -16.31
N SER A 28 -14.52 -30.44 -15.72
CA SER A 28 -13.83 -29.32 -16.38
C SER A 28 -12.33 -29.41 -16.10
N SER A 29 -11.54 -28.66 -16.84
CA SER A 29 -10.07 -28.55 -16.67
C SER A 29 -9.63 -27.95 -15.30
N THR A 30 -10.55 -27.77 -14.37
CA THR A 30 -10.32 -27.28 -13.01
C THR A 30 -9.98 -28.45 -12.09
N VAL A 31 -8.78 -28.44 -11.54
CA VAL A 31 -8.29 -29.41 -10.56
C VAL A 31 -8.74 -28.93 -9.18
N THR A 32 -9.27 -29.82 -8.32
CA THR A 32 -9.54 -29.48 -6.91
C THR A 32 -8.23 -29.23 -6.15
N ILE A 33 -8.31 -28.51 -5.02
CA ILE A 33 -7.11 -28.27 -4.18
C ILE A 33 -6.50 -29.60 -3.73
N ASP A 34 -7.29 -30.58 -3.36
CA ASP A 34 -6.80 -31.91 -2.94
C ASP A 34 -6.09 -32.65 -4.09
N GLN A 35 -6.62 -32.56 -5.29
CA GLN A 35 -5.99 -33.13 -6.49
C GLN A 35 -4.68 -32.39 -6.83
N ALA A 36 -4.66 -31.06 -6.71
CA ALA A 36 -3.46 -30.27 -6.92
C ALA A 36 -2.40 -30.54 -5.84
N ALA A 37 -2.83 -30.67 -4.58
CA ALA A 37 -1.96 -30.96 -3.43
C ALA A 37 -1.27 -32.33 -3.52
N ALA A 38 -1.87 -33.29 -4.24
CA ALA A 38 -1.27 -34.61 -4.45
C ALA A 38 -0.10 -34.62 -5.45
N ALA A 39 0.13 -33.51 -6.19
CA ALA A 39 1.24 -33.42 -7.13
C ALA A 39 2.58 -33.20 -6.41
N PRO A 40 3.68 -33.83 -6.87
CA PRO A 40 5.01 -33.60 -6.29
C PRO A 40 5.39 -32.10 -6.32
N GLY A 41 5.83 -31.54 -5.18
CA GLY A 41 6.21 -30.13 -5.05
C GLY A 41 5.03 -29.15 -5.02
N ALA A 42 3.80 -29.64 -4.92
CA ALA A 42 2.60 -28.78 -4.91
C ALA A 42 2.61 -27.80 -3.73
N PHE A 43 3.00 -28.24 -2.54
CA PHE A 43 3.06 -27.39 -1.36
C PHE A 43 3.99 -26.18 -1.58
N ASP A 44 5.19 -26.40 -2.10
CA ASP A 44 6.15 -25.31 -2.38
C ASP A 44 5.63 -24.35 -3.46
N ASN A 45 4.91 -24.88 -4.46
CA ASN A 45 4.26 -24.06 -5.48
C ASN A 45 3.13 -23.19 -4.88
N PHE A 46 2.32 -23.71 -3.97
CA PHE A 46 1.31 -22.93 -3.25
C PHE A 46 1.97 -21.83 -2.40
N VAL A 47 3.04 -22.15 -1.66
CA VAL A 47 3.78 -21.17 -0.86
C VAL A 47 4.34 -20.07 -1.76
N SER A 48 4.98 -20.43 -2.87
CA SER A 48 5.58 -19.48 -3.80
C SER A 48 4.53 -18.56 -4.44
N SER A 49 3.32 -19.06 -4.68
CA SER A 49 2.22 -18.28 -5.28
C SER A 49 1.77 -17.11 -4.40
N ILE A 50 1.93 -17.18 -3.07
CA ILE A 50 1.54 -16.10 -2.17
C ILE A 50 2.31 -14.81 -2.48
N THR A 51 3.63 -14.88 -2.58
CA THR A 51 4.48 -13.70 -2.76
C THR A 51 4.66 -13.32 -4.22
N SER A 52 4.67 -14.27 -5.16
CA SER A 52 4.77 -13.97 -6.60
C SER A 52 3.55 -13.24 -7.14
N SER A 53 2.39 -13.39 -6.52
CA SER A 53 1.16 -12.70 -6.93
C SER A 53 1.07 -11.23 -6.46
N LEU A 54 2.01 -10.76 -5.64
CA LEU A 54 1.99 -9.38 -5.10
C LEU A 54 2.24 -8.31 -6.16
N CYS A 55 2.95 -8.63 -7.24
CA CYS A 55 3.11 -7.78 -8.42
C CYS A 55 2.14 -8.16 -9.55
N GLY A 56 1.26 -9.15 -9.34
CA GLY A 56 0.36 -9.65 -10.35
C GLY A 56 -0.68 -8.61 -10.76
N GLN A 57 -1.00 -8.59 -12.05
CA GLN A 57 -2.09 -7.80 -12.59
C GLN A 57 -3.40 -8.57 -12.45
N PHE A 58 -4.45 -7.89 -12.01
CA PHE A 58 -5.80 -8.41 -11.98
C PHE A 58 -6.59 -7.89 -13.18
N THR A 59 -7.04 -8.79 -14.02
CA THR A 59 -7.98 -8.44 -15.08
C THR A 59 -9.38 -8.31 -14.48
N TYR A 60 -9.74 -7.11 -14.08
CA TYR A 60 -11.10 -6.81 -13.67
C TYR A 60 -12.02 -7.02 -14.88
N SER A 61 -13.11 -7.72 -14.71
CA SER A 61 -14.11 -8.01 -15.75
C SER A 61 -13.80 -9.11 -16.77
N GLY A 62 -12.66 -9.75 -16.78
CA GLY A 62 -12.31 -10.81 -17.75
C GLY A 62 -12.23 -10.34 -19.21
N THR A 63 -12.05 -9.03 -19.45
CA THR A 63 -12.00 -8.43 -20.79
C THR A 63 -10.61 -8.41 -21.39
N GLY A 64 -9.56 -8.71 -20.59
CA GLY A 64 -8.17 -8.53 -21.01
C GLY A 64 -7.69 -7.07 -20.96
N ASP A 65 -8.59 -6.13 -20.61
CA ASP A 65 -8.20 -4.73 -20.44
C ASP A 65 -7.46 -4.55 -19.12
N THR A 66 -6.31 -3.92 -19.19
CA THR A 66 -5.48 -3.58 -18.04
C THR A 66 -5.76 -2.15 -17.64
N TYR A 67 -5.97 -1.93 -16.33
CA TYR A 67 -6.08 -0.58 -15.82
C TYR A 67 -4.71 -0.10 -15.33
N PRO A 68 -4.32 1.15 -15.59
CA PRO A 68 -3.04 1.68 -15.13
C PRO A 68 -2.82 1.64 -13.62
N PHE A 69 -3.90 1.68 -12.85
CA PHE A 69 -3.87 1.53 -11.40
C PHE A 69 -3.83 0.05 -10.94
N ASP A 70 -3.74 -0.91 -11.85
CA ASP A 70 -3.68 -2.33 -11.56
C ASP A 70 -2.24 -2.84 -11.67
N CYS A 71 -1.46 -2.58 -10.64
CA CYS A 71 -0.08 -3.01 -10.54
C CYS A 71 0.21 -3.90 -9.31
N GLY A 72 -0.80 -4.61 -8.84
CA GLY A 72 -0.71 -5.49 -7.67
C GLY A 72 -0.74 -4.72 -6.35
N TYR A 73 -0.06 -5.23 -5.31
CA TYR A 73 0.00 -4.59 -3.99
C TYR A 73 0.52 -3.13 -4.04
N PRO A 74 1.50 -2.77 -4.88
CA PRO A 74 1.92 -1.38 -5.05
C PRO A 74 0.80 -0.40 -5.41
N SER A 75 -0.29 -0.85 -6.05
CA SER A 75 -1.48 -0.02 -6.30
C SER A 75 -2.10 0.50 -5.00
N PHE A 76 -2.16 -0.34 -3.96
CA PHE A 76 -2.75 0.04 -2.67
C PHE A 76 -1.82 0.95 -1.87
N MET A 77 -0.51 0.88 -2.10
CA MET A 77 0.45 1.85 -1.57
C MET A 77 0.20 3.24 -2.18
N LEU A 78 0.06 3.32 -3.50
CA LEU A 78 -0.29 4.57 -4.21
C LEU A 78 -1.65 5.11 -3.75
N GLN A 79 -2.68 4.25 -3.67
CA GLN A 79 -3.99 4.62 -3.14
C GLN A 79 -3.87 5.28 -1.76
N ARG A 80 -3.15 4.66 -0.83
CA ARG A 80 -2.95 5.19 0.52
C ARG A 80 -2.20 6.53 0.53
N ASP A 81 -1.23 6.71 -0.36
CA ASP A 81 -0.48 7.95 -0.46
C ASP A 81 -1.34 9.12 -0.96
N VAL A 82 -2.13 8.90 -2.02
CA VAL A 82 -2.93 9.98 -2.62
C VAL A 82 -4.17 10.36 -1.81
N MET A 83 -4.64 9.49 -0.94
CA MET A 83 -5.79 9.81 -0.07
C MET A 83 -5.45 10.82 1.03
N GLY A 84 -4.15 11.00 1.37
CA GLY A 84 -3.64 11.94 2.37
C GLY A 84 -3.37 13.35 1.82
N SER A 85 -2.59 14.14 2.57
CA SER A 85 -2.17 15.50 2.19
C SER A 85 -0.80 15.53 1.50
N ASP A 86 0.04 14.51 1.69
CA ASP A 86 1.47 14.59 1.42
C ASP A 86 1.85 14.31 -0.03
N THR A 87 0.95 13.67 -0.79
CA THR A 87 1.11 13.42 -2.21
C THR A 87 0.06 14.20 -2.98
N ALA A 88 0.50 15.13 -3.82
CA ALA A 88 -0.36 15.89 -4.69
C ALA A 88 -0.34 15.31 -6.12
N GLU A 89 -1.51 15.35 -6.77
CA GLU A 89 -1.68 15.19 -8.20
C GLU A 89 -1.95 16.59 -8.76
N PRO A 90 -0.95 17.28 -9.33
CA PRO A 90 -1.16 18.60 -9.96
C PRO A 90 -2.20 18.52 -11.07
N TYR A 91 -2.24 17.39 -11.73
CA TYR A 91 -3.25 16.97 -12.70
C TYR A 91 -3.84 15.63 -12.30
N LEU A 92 -5.14 15.48 -12.54
CA LEU A 92 -5.83 14.24 -12.23
C LEU A 92 -5.30 13.10 -13.09
N ASN A 93 -4.92 12.00 -12.45
CA ASN A 93 -4.43 10.79 -13.08
C ASN A 93 -5.32 9.57 -12.78
N TRP A 94 -4.83 8.39 -13.01
CA TRP A 94 -5.58 7.14 -12.80
C TRP A 94 -5.96 6.86 -11.35
N PHE A 95 -5.33 7.54 -10.36
CA PHE A 95 -5.65 7.44 -8.93
C PHE A 95 -6.59 8.55 -8.46
N SER A 96 -7.06 9.41 -9.35
CA SER A 96 -7.81 10.62 -9.02
C SER A 96 -9.10 10.38 -8.24
N ASN A 97 -9.77 9.24 -8.39
CA ASN A 97 -10.97 8.96 -7.62
C ASN A 97 -10.65 8.76 -6.12
N TRP A 98 -9.58 8.06 -5.80
CA TRP A 98 -9.10 7.98 -4.42
C TRP A 98 -8.57 9.32 -3.91
N TYR A 99 -7.85 10.04 -4.76
CA TYR A 99 -7.32 11.36 -4.46
C TYR A 99 -8.41 12.38 -4.16
N GLN A 100 -9.48 12.40 -4.96
CA GLN A 100 -10.61 13.32 -4.79
C GLN A 100 -11.66 12.82 -3.77
N GLY A 101 -11.55 11.60 -3.26
CA GLY A 101 -12.57 10.99 -2.41
C GLY A 101 -13.89 10.74 -3.13
N THR A 102 -13.85 10.47 -4.44
CA THR A 102 -15.02 10.22 -5.28
C THR A 102 -15.19 8.74 -5.58
N ASP A 103 -16.40 8.35 -5.99
CA ASP A 103 -16.74 6.99 -6.43
C ASP A 103 -16.38 5.88 -5.42
N GLY A 104 -16.47 6.18 -4.12
CA GLY A 104 -16.17 5.25 -3.01
C GLY A 104 -17.32 4.29 -2.64
N GLY A 105 -18.38 4.20 -3.46
CA GLY A 105 -19.54 3.36 -3.17
C GLY A 105 -19.29 1.85 -3.30
N PRO A 106 -20.18 1.00 -2.72
CA PRO A 106 -19.99 -0.45 -2.67
C PRO A 106 -20.04 -1.16 -4.03
N SER A 107 -20.56 -0.53 -5.06
CA SER A 107 -20.59 -1.05 -6.45
C SER A 107 -19.45 -0.53 -7.33
N SER A 108 -18.60 0.32 -6.78
CA SER A 108 -17.49 0.92 -7.50
C SER A 108 -16.34 -0.06 -7.70
N ALA A 109 -15.65 0.05 -8.84
CA ALA A 109 -14.40 -0.66 -9.11
C ALA A 109 -13.32 -0.32 -8.08
N TYR A 110 -13.29 0.93 -7.60
CA TYR A 110 -12.30 1.41 -6.61
C TYR A 110 -12.46 0.78 -5.22
N ALA A 111 -13.65 0.32 -4.85
CA ALA A 111 -13.87 -0.50 -3.67
C ALA A 111 -13.66 -2.00 -3.95
N GLN A 112 -14.08 -2.46 -5.15
CA GLN A 112 -14.03 -3.88 -5.53
C GLN A 112 -12.60 -4.39 -5.71
N ILE A 113 -11.70 -3.62 -6.30
CA ILE A 113 -10.32 -4.03 -6.60
C ILE A 113 -9.55 -4.40 -5.32
N PRO A 114 -9.41 -3.52 -4.29
CA PRO A 114 -8.74 -3.91 -3.05
C PRO A 114 -9.39 -5.14 -2.39
N TRP A 115 -10.72 -5.20 -2.32
CA TRP A 115 -11.42 -6.35 -1.75
C TRP A 115 -11.04 -7.66 -2.43
N THR A 116 -11.10 -7.69 -3.76
CA THR A 116 -10.81 -8.89 -4.55
C THR A 116 -9.37 -9.36 -4.39
N TYR A 117 -8.40 -8.42 -4.41
CA TYR A 117 -6.99 -8.76 -4.23
C TYR A 117 -6.71 -9.35 -2.85
N TYR A 118 -7.11 -8.64 -1.80
CA TYR A 118 -6.79 -9.08 -0.43
C TYR A 118 -7.41 -10.42 -0.10
N TYR A 119 -8.68 -10.65 -0.44
CA TYR A 119 -9.31 -11.97 -0.20
C TYR A 119 -8.78 -13.07 -1.13
N GLY A 120 -8.32 -12.73 -2.33
CA GLY A 120 -7.58 -13.64 -3.19
C GLY A 120 -6.25 -14.10 -2.57
N TRP A 121 -5.48 -13.18 -2.03
CA TRP A 121 -4.22 -13.49 -1.34
C TRP A 121 -4.45 -14.26 -0.03
N ILE A 122 -5.46 -13.88 0.75
CA ILE A 122 -5.87 -14.61 1.97
C ILE A 122 -6.25 -16.05 1.61
N LYS A 123 -6.99 -16.25 0.53
CA LYS A 123 -7.32 -17.60 0.03
C LYS A 123 -6.05 -18.41 -0.30
N SER A 124 -5.05 -17.78 -0.92
CA SER A 124 -3.76 -18.44 -1.20
C SER A 124 -3.05 -18.87 0.09
N CYS A 125 -3.06 -18.03 1.13
CA CYS A 125 -2.54 -18.39 2.45
C CYS A 125 -3.32 -19.55 3.08
N ASN A 126 -4.65 -19.50 3.05
CA ASN A 126 -5.51 -20.54 3.58
C ASN A 126 -5.31 -21.88 2.87
N ASN A 127 -5.08 -21.87 1.55
CA ASN A 127 -4.77 -23.08 0.79
C ASN A 127 -3.48 -23.76 1.30
N VAL A 128 -2.41 -23.00 1.57
CA VAL A 128 -1.16 -23.53 2.13
C VAL A 128 -1.40 -24.18 3.49
N ILE A 129 -2.14 -23.50 4.38
CA ILE A 129 -2.41 -23.97 5.73
C ILE A 129 -3.30 -25.23 5.68
N SER A 130 -4.33 -25.24 4.84
CA SER A 130 -5.23 -26.38 4.65
C SER A 130 -4.50 -27.62 4.12
N VAL A 131 -3.62 -27.43 3.11
CA VAL A 131 -2.83 -28.54 2.53
C VAL A 131 -1.85 -29.14 3.53
N ALA A 132 -1.28 -28.33 4.42
CA ALA A 132 -0.41 -28.84 5.50
C ALA A 132 -1.17 -29.67 6.55
N GLY A 133 -2.46 -29.36 6.77
CA GLY A 133 -3.34 -30.08 7.69
C GLY A 133 -2.99 -29.89 9.17
N GLU A 134 -3.61 -30.72 10.03
CA GLU A 134 -3.47 -30.63 11.49
C GLU A 134 -2.09 -31.12 12.00
N GLU A 135 -1.44 -32.03 11.28
CA GLU A 135 -0.13 -32.62 11.64
C GLU A 135 0.91 -32.32 10.55
N PRO A 136 1.36 -31.06 10.40
CA PRO A 136 2.31 -30.69 9.37
C PRO A 136 3.68 -31.32 9.59
N THR A 137 4.35 -31.67 8.51
CA THR A 137 5.70 -32.21 8.55
C THR A 137 6.74 -31.10 8.72
N PRO A 138 7.95 -31.37 9.26
CA PRO A 138 9.00 -30.37 9.43
C PRO A 138 9.36 -29.61 8.14
N ASP A 139 9.25 -30.25 6.98
CA ASP A 139 9.52 -29.63 5.67
C ASP A 139 8.48 -28.56 5.30
N GLN A 140 7.30 -28.62 5.87
CA GLN A 140 6.22 -27.65 5.64
C GLN A 140 6.29 -26.44 6.58
N TYR A 141 7.07 -26.47 7.66
CA TYR A 141 7.09 -25.41 8.67
C TYR A 141 7.48 -24.04 8.10
N ALA A 142 8.46 -23.97 7.21
CA ALA A 142 8.84 -22.70 6.59
C ALA A 142 7.69 -22.10 5.77
N GLY A 143 7.02 -22.91 4.96
CA GLY A 143 5.85 -22.49 4.17
C GLY A 143 4.68 -22.04 5.04
N LEU A 144 4.42 -22.74 6.16
CA LEU A 144 3.40 -22.30 7.13
C LEU A 144 3.78 -20.96 7.78
N GLY A 145 5.05 -20.77 8.16
CA GLY A 145 5.52 -19.49 8.66
C GLY A 145 5.27 -18.34 7.68
N ILE A 146 5.51 -18.58 6.38
CA ILE A 146 5.22 -17.61 5.31
C ILE A 146 3.71 -17.36 5.20
N ALA A 147 2.89 -18.41 5.15
CA ALA A 147 1.44 -18.28 4.97
C ALA A 147 0.77 -17.52 6.12
N TYR A 148 1.10 -17.83 7.37
CA TYR A 148 0.58 -17.12 8.53
C TYR A 148 1.06 -15.66 8.58
N THR A 149 2.34 -15.38 8.25
CA THR A 149 2.86 -14.01 8.17
C THR A 149 2.08 -13.20 7.15
N MET A 150 1.87 -13.74 5.96
CA MET A 150 1.21 -13.03 4.88
C MET A 150 -0.30 -12.86 5.14
N ARG A 151 -0.97 -13.83 5.74
CA ARG A 151 -2.38 -13.69 6.13
C ARG A 151 -2.55 -12.56 7.16
N ALA A 152 -1.68 -12.51 8.15
CA ALA A 152 -1.66 -11.42 9.13
C ALA A 152 -1.40 -10.06 8.45
N PHE A 153 -0.44 -9.96 7.54
CA PHE A 153 -0.14 -8.76 6.76
C PHE A 153 -1.37 -8.23 6.01
N PHE A 154 -2.11 -9.12 5.34
CA PHE A 154 -3.31 -8.73 4.60
C PHE A 154 -4.46 -8.31 5.52
N TYR A 155 -4.66 -8.97 6.65
CA TYR A 155 -5.68 -8.57 7.62
C TYR A 155 -5.31 -7.29 8.38
N GLU A 156 -4.03 -7.02 8.62
CA GLU A 156 -3.56 -5.73 9.15
C GLU A 156 -3.97 -4.56 8.26
N ASP A 157 -3.74 -4.68 6.95
CA ASP A 157 -4.16 -3.68 5.98
C ASP A 157 -5.69 -3.55 5.91
N LEU A 158 -6.41 -4.65 5.77
CA LEU A 158 -7.87 -4.67 5.72
C LEU A 158 -8.51 -4.05 6.98
N ALA A 159 -7.99 -4.39 8.17
CA ALA A 159 -8.50 -3.81 9.41
C ALA A 159 -8.37 -2.28 9.40
N GLN A 160 -7.23 -1.75 8.96
CA GLN A 160 -6.99 -0.32 8.90
C GLN A 160 -7.75 0.39 7.78
N MET A 161 -7.92 -0.25 6.62
CA MET A 161 -8.61 0.36 5.46
C MET A 161 -10.14 0.41 5.65
N PHE A 162 -10.73 -0.56 6.33
CA PHE A 162 -12.19 -0.71 6.43
C PHE A 162 -12.77 -0.27 7.77
N ALA A 163 -12.03 -0.32 8.88
CA ALA A 163 -12.54 0.18 10.15
C ALA A 163 -12.67 1.71 10.13
N PRO A 164 -13.82 2.28 10.48
CA PRO A 164 -14.00 3.73 10.53
C PRO A 164 -13.21 4.38 11.68
N ARG A 165 -12.85 3.62 12.69
CA ARG A 165 -11.98 4.01 13.81
C ARG A 165 -10.98 2.90 14.08
N THR A 166 -9.77 3.28 14.49
CA THR A 166 -8.72 2.30 14.80
C THR A 166 -8.91 1.69 16.20
N TYR A 167 -8.11 0.69 16.53
CA TYR A 167 -8.21 -0.06 17.79
C TYR A 167 -8.20 0.81 19.05
N LEU A 168 -7.34 1.85 19.09
CA LEU A 168 -7.27 2.76 20.26
C LEU A 168 -8.47 3.72 20.35
N GLN A 169 -9.06 4.06 19.23
CA GLN A 169 -10.22 4.95 19.17
C GLN A 169 -11.50 4.20 19.54
N ASP A 170 -11.66 2.97 19.05
CA ASP A 170 -12.86 2.16 19.27
C ASP A 170 -12.58 0.68 19.03
N LYS A 171 -12.58 -0.11 20.10
CA LYS A 171 -12.35 -1.55 20.04
C LYS A 171 -13.53 -2.32 19.42
N ASP A 172 -14.71 -1.74 19.44
CA ASP A 172 -15.94 -2.35 18.91
C ASP A 172 -16.22 -1.95 17.45
N ALA A 173 -15.44 -1.01 16.87
CA ALA A 173 -15.57 -0.65 15.47
C ALA A 173 -15.31 -1.86 14.57
N LEU A 174 -16.18 -2.01 13.54
CA LEU A 174 -16.16 -3.17 12.67
C LEU A 174 -15.09 -3.06 11.58
N THR A 175 -14.29 -4.10 11.42
CA THR A 175 -13.27 -4.26 10.38
C THR A 175 -13.87 -4.94 9.14
N VAL A 176 -13.49 -6.17 8.86
CA VAL A 176 -13.98 -7.02 7.76
C VAL A 176 -14.33 -8.41 8.26
N PRO A 177 -15.07 -9.25 7.50
CA PRO A 177 -15.22 -10.66 7.79
C PRO A 177 -13.87 -11.37 7.85
N TYR A 178 -13.68 -12.27 8.81
CA TYR A 178 -12.49 -13.11 8.89
C TYR A 178 -12.75 -14.46 8.22
N VAL A 179 -11.90 -14.86 7.29
CA VAL A 179 -11.97 -16.14 6.57
C VAL A 179 -10.63 -16.85 6.73
N ASP A 180 -10.63 -17.95 7.45
CA ASP A 180 -9.48 -18.84 7.57
C ASP A 180 -9.73 -20.18 6.86
N GLU A 181 -8.81 -21.13 6.99
CA GLU A 181 -8.85 -22.45 6.39
C GLU A 181 -9.99 -23.34 6.93
N ASN A 182 -10.63 -22.95 8.04
CA ASN A 182 -11.69 -23.70 8.70
C ASN A 182 -13.09 -23.20 8.33
N VAL A 183 -13.21 -22.00 7.74
CA VAL A 183 -14.50 -21.44 7.33
C VAL A 183 -15.04 -22.20 6.14
N LYS A 184 -16.21 -22.81 6.30
CA LYS A 184 -16.87 -23.58 5.25
C LYS A 184 -17.69 -22.68 4.34
N ILE A 185 -17.93 -23.15 3.10
CA ILE A 185 -18.73 -22.41 2.11
C ILE A 185 -20.15 -22.15 2.64
N GLU A 186 -20.74 -23.09 3.38
CA GLU A 186 -22.05 -22.95 3.99
C GLU A 186 -22.14 -21.86 5.08
N ASP A 187 -21.01 -21.47 5.69
CA ASP A 187 -20.94 -20.46 6.74
C ASP A 187 -20.76 -19.04 6.17
N LEU A 188 -20.26 -18.91 4.94
CA LEU A 188 -19.98 -17.61 4.31
C LEU A 188 -21.18 -16.66 4.24
N PRO A 189 -22.44 -17.15 4.01
CA PRO A 189 -23.61 -16.27 4.03
C PRO A 189 -23.91 -15.62 5.40
N HIS A 190 -23.28 -16.10 6.46
CA HIS A 190 -23.48 -15.67 7.85
C HIS A 190 -22.16 -15.39 8.58
N ASN A 191 -21.19 -14.82 7.88
CA ASN A 191 -19.88 -14.47 8.43
C ASN A 191 -19.79 -12.93 8.67
N PRO A 192 -20.16 -12.44 9.86
CA PRO A 192 -20.17 -11.01 10.15
C PRO A 192 -18.75 -10.44 10.18
N ARG A 193 -18.68 -9.12 10.03
CA ARG A 193 -17.45 -8.34 10.26
C ARG A 193 -16.97 -8.55 11.69
N LYS A 194 -15.66 -8.63 11.86
CA LYS A 194 -15.02 -8.67 13.19
C LYS A 194 -14.85 -7.26 13.74
N THR A 195 -14.98 -7.13 15.05
CA THR A 195 -14.57 -5.91 15.74
C THR A 195 -13.07 -5.73 15.69
N ASN A 196 -12.59 -4.51 15.96
CA ASN A 196 -11.15 -4.28 16.11
C ASN A 196 -10.54 -5.22 17.16
N ALA A 197 -11.19 -5.38 18.32
CA ALA A 197 -10.70 -6.27 19.38
C ALA A 197 -10.50 -7.70 18.87
N GLU A 198 -11.50 -8.27 18.19
CA GLU A 198 -11.45 -9.62 17.65
C GLU A 198 -10.42 -9.74 16.51
N MET A 199 -10.39 -8.80 15.57
CA MET A 199 -9.52 -8.86 14.40
C MET A 199 -8.04 -8.76 14.80
N TRP A 200 -7.68 -7.81 15.67
CA TRP A 200 -6.28 -7.67 16.09
C TRP A 200 -5.81 -8.86 16.94
N GLU A 201 -6.69 -9.52 17.71
CA GLU A 201 -6.37 -10.78 18.37
C GLU A 201 -6.07 -11.90 17.36
N LEU A 202 -6.87 -12.00 16.28
CA LEU A 202 -6.66 -12.98 15.20
C LEU A 202 -5.34 -12.71 14.44
N ILE A 203 -5.02 -11.45 14.17
CA ILE A 203 -3.75 -11.05 13.54
C ILE A 203 -2.56 -11.47 14.42
N ILE A 204 -2.59 -11.16 15.72
CA ILE A 204 -1.52 -11.57 16.65
C ILE A 204 -1.40 -13.09 16.73
N ARG A 205 -2.51 -13.81 16.78
CA ARG A 205 -2.51 -15.29 16.75
C ARG A 205 -1.80 -15.85 15.50
N ASP A 206 -2.09 -15.31 14.32
CA ASP A 206 -1.42 -15.74 13.09
C ASP A 206 0.08 -15.44 13.14
N LEU A 207 0.48 -14.28 13.67
CA LEU A 207 1.89 -13.92 13.84
C LEU A 207 2.60 -14.77 14.91
N ASP A 208 1.90 -15.24 15.94
CA ASP A 208 2.43 -16.20 16.93
C ASP A 208 2.67 -17.58 16.27
N MET A 209 1.74 -18.02 15.43
CA MET A 209 1.93 -19.23 14.63
C MET A 209 3.11 -19.12 13.68
N ALA A 210 3.24 -17.98 13.00
CA ALA A 210 4.39 -17.70 12.13
C ALA A 210 5.72 -17.76 12.89
N GLU A 211 5.83 -17.07 14.05
CA GLU A 211 7.02 -17.10 14.91
C GLU A 211 7.38 -18.53 15.32
N SER A 212 6.37 -19.33 15.71
CA SER A 212 6.55 -20.73 16.11
C SER A 212 7.12 -21.57 14.96
N TYR A 213 6.52 -21.51 13.78
CA TYR A 213 6.95 -22.31 12.63
C TYR A 213 8.32 -21.87 12.08
N PHE A 214 8.60 -20.59 11.99
CA PHE A 214 9.92 -20.10 11.60
C PHE A 214 11.02 -20.50 12.59
N THR A 215 10.72 -20.48 13.90
CA THR A 215 11.66 -20.92 14.93
C THR A 215 11.97 -22.41 14.79
N GLN A 216 10.96 -23.23 14.54
CA GLN A 216 11.12 -24.69 14.41
C GLN A 216 11.83 -25.09 13.11
N SER A 217 11.53 -24.40 11.99
CA SER A 217 12.15 -24.67 10.69
C SER A 217 13.58 -24.16 10.58
N ASN A 218 13.97 -23.18 11.41
CA ASN A 218 15.23 -22.44 11.27
C ASN A 218 15.40 -21.87 9.84
N PHE A 219 14.31 -21.44 9.24
CA PHE A 219 14.25 -20.95 7.86
C PHE A 219 15.17 -19.75 7.64
N LYS A 220 15.88 -19.77 6.52
CA LYS A 220 16.70 -18.66 6.02
C LYS A 220 16.28 -18.35 4.59
N ARG A 221 15.70 -17.19 4.38
CA ARG A 221 15.30 -16.74 3.05
C ARG A 221 16.51 -16.43 2.18
N THR A 222 16.33 -16.53 0.88
CA THR A 222 17.38 -16.26 -0.13
C THR A 222 17.33 -14.82 -0.65
N ASN A 223 16.18 -14.14 -0.50
CA ASN A 223 15.95 -12.75 -0.94
C ASN A 223 14.90 -12.08 -0.06
N VAL A 224 14.75 -10.76 -0.19
CA VAL A 224 13.82 -9.94 0.61
C VAL A 224 12.37 -10.00 0.12
N PHE A 225 12.09 -10.73 -0.95
CA PHE A 225 10.74 -10.84 -1.51
C PHE A 225 9.94 -12.00 -0.91
N VAL A 226 10.57 -12.76 -0.01
CA VAL A 226 9.94 -13.80 0.80
C VAL A 226 10.02 -13.38 2.27
N PRO A 227 8.91 -13.34 3.02
CA PRO A 227 8.95 -12.98 4.44
C PRO A 227 9.66 -14.08 5.26
N ASP A 228 10.34 -13.66 6.31
CA ASP A 228 10.92 -14.52 7.33
C ASP A 228 10.48 -14.08 8.74
N ILE A 229 11.06 -14.65 9.78
CA ILE A 229 10.73 -14.35 11.17
C ILE A 229 10.88 -12.86 11.50
N THR A 230 11.81 -12.14 10.85
CA THR A 230 12.02 -10.70 11.11
C THR A 230 10.86 -9.87 10.57
N VAL A 231 10.24 -10.28 9.44
CA VAL A 231 9.02 -9.66 8.92
C VAL A 231 7.84 -9.92 9.85
N ALA A 232 7.67 -11.14 10.35
CA ALA A 232 6.63 -11.45 11.34
C ALA A 232 6.80 -10.60 12.62
N TYR A 233 8.03 -10.39 13.09
CA TYR A 233 8.31 -9.48 14.21
C TYR A 233 7.99 -8.02 13.86
N GLY A 234 8.28 -7.58 12.64
CA GLY A 234 7.93 -6.24 12.16
C GLY A 234 6.42 -5.98 12.17
N LEU A 235 5.64 -6.95 11.68
CA LEU A 235 4.17 -6.88 11.73
C LEU A 235 3.65 -6.89 13.17
N LYS A 236 4.21 -7.71 14.06
CA LYS A 236 3.86 -7.63 15.50
C LYS A 236 4.13 -6.25 16.08
N ALA A 237 5.26 -5.62 15.72
CA ALA A 237 5.57 -4.27 16.18
C ALA A 237 4.56 -3.23 15.70
N ARG A 238 4.12 -3.31 14.43
CA ARG A 238 3.04 -2.47 13.88
C ARG A 238 1.72 -2.71 14.65
N ALA A 239 1.33 -3.98 14.79
CA ALA A 239 0.09 -4.34 15.47
C ALA A 239 0.08 -3.81 16.92
N TYR A 240 1.14 -4.02 17.69
CA TYR A 240 1.23 -3.54 19.06
C TYR A 240 1.27 -2.01 19.16
N LEU A 241 1.89 -1.31 18.19
CA LEU A 241 1.82 0.16 18.11
C LEU A 241 0.37 0.63 17.94
N ILE A 242 -0.39 0.00 17.03
CA ILE A 242 -1.81 0.32 16.77
C ILE A 242 -2.68 -0.02 17.99
N MET A 243 -2.37 -1.11 18.67
CA MET A 243 -3.09 -1.54 19.88
C MET A 243 -2.73 -0.72 21.13
N GLY A 244 -1.66 0.10 21.07
CA GLY A 244 -1.16 0.88 22.21
C GLY A 244 -0.41 0.05 23.26
N ASP A 245 0.01 -1.15 22.90
CA ASP A 245 0.90 -1.97 23.72
C ASP A 245 2.36 -1.59 23.44
N TRP A 246 2.76 -0.46 24.00
CA TRP A 246 4.08 0.13 23.77
C TRP A 246 5.23 -0.80 24.16
N ALA A 247 5.06 -1.62 25.20
CA ALA A 247 6.10 -2.53 25.67
C ALA A 247 6.38 -3.64 24.67
N ASN A 248 5.33 -4.24 24.11
CA ASN A 248 5.47 -5.24 23.07
C ASN A 248 5.87 -4.63 21.73
N ALA A 249 5.41 -3.42 21.37
CA ALA A 249 5.87 -2.70 20.20
C ALA A 249 7.40 -2.51 20.21
N ILE A 250 7.99 -2.06 21.33
CA ILE A 250 9.45 -1.94 21.51
C ILE A 250 10.12 -3.30 21.37
N THR A 251 9.62 -4.32 22.09
CA THR A 251 10.23 -5.65 22.12
C THR A 251 10.32 -6.27 20.71
N TYR A 252 9.23 -6.21 19.95
CA TYR A 252 9.19 -6.81 18.62
C TYR A 252 9.88 -5.94 17.56
N ALA A 253 9.87 -4.60 17.71
CA ALA A 253 10.68 -3.74 16.86
C ALA A 253 12.18 -4.05 17.00
N GLN A 254 12.67 -4.22 18.24
CA GLN A 254 14.06 -4.60 18.52
C GLN A 254 14.42 -5.98 17.96
N LYS A 255 13.53 -6.97 18.05
CA LYS A 255 13.73 -8.29 17.44
C LYS A 255 13.80 -8.20 15.91
N ALA A 256 12.91 -7.41 15.31
CA ALA A 256 12.79 -7.27 13.87
C ALA A 256 14.01 -6.61 13.22
N GLN A 257 14.63 -5.64 13.91
CA GLN A 257 15.78 -4.88 13.42
C GLN A 257 17.09 -5.70 13.33
N GLN A 258 17.13 -6.91 13.89
CA GLN A 258 18.36 -7.69 13.94
C GLN A 258 18.90 -8.04 12.55
N GLY A 259 20.10 -7.56 12.25
CA GLY A 259 20.77 -7.83 10.97
C GLY A 259 20.48 -6.80 9.86
N TYR A 260 19.72 -5.74 10.16
CA TYR A 260 19.43 -4.66 9.23
C TYR A 260 20.10 -3.36 9.66
N THR A 261 20.33 -2.47 8.71
CA THR A 261 20.88 -1.13 8.96
C THR A 261 20.08 -0.10 8.17
N ALA A 262 19.82 1.06 8.78
CA ALA A 262 19.18 2.16 8.07
C ALA A 262 20.00 2.59 6.87
N LEU A 263 19.33 3.07 5.82
CA LEU A 263 19.98 3.64 4.63
C LEU A 263 20.95 4.75 5.05
N THR A 264 22.16 4.65 4.54
CA THR A 264 23.12 5.76 4.62
C THR A 264 22.64 6.94 3.78
N PRO A 265 23.12 8.17 4.03
CA PRO A 265 22.80 9.32 3.17
C PRO A 265 23.07 9.08 1.68
N ALA A 266 24.15 8.40 1.34
CA ALA A 266 24.51 8.10 -0.03
C ALA A 266 23.56 7.07 -0.70
N GLU A 267 23.10 6.07 0.05
CA GLU A 267 22.10 5.11 -0.43
C GLU A 267 20.73 5.79 -0.59
N TYR A 268 20.34 6.62 0.38
CA TYR A 268 19.04 7.31 0.35
C TYR A 268 18.90 8.23 -0.86
N THR A 269 19.95 8.92 -1.26
CA THR A 269 19.98 9.88 -2.39
C THR A 269 20.63 9.31 -3.64
N SER A 270 20.75 7.99 -3.75
CA SER A 270 21.42 7.34 -4.88
C SER A 270 20.69 7.61 -6.20
N ARG A 271 21.44 8.13 -7.19
CA ARG A 271 20.93 8.35 -8.56
C ARG A 271 20.81 7.07 -9.38
N ASN A 272 21.59 6.04 -9.02
CA ASN A 272 21.66 4.82 -9.83
C ASN A 272 20.59 3.80 -9.46
N ASN A 273 20.25 3.71 -8.17
CA ASN A 273 19.37 2.65 -7.69
C ASN A 273 18.09 3.20 -7.05
N GLY A 274 18.14 4.37 -6.39
CA GLY A 274 17.00 4.91 -5.67
C GLY A 274 16.37 3.88 -4.72
N PHE A 275 15.08 4.02 -4.50
CA PHE A 275 14.29 3.09 -3.68
C PHE A 275 13.67 1.92 -4.49
N ASN A 276 14.20 1.60 -5.66
CA ASN A 276 13.73 0.51 -6.51
C ASN A 276 14.67 -0.69 -6.55
N THR A 277 15.69 -0.69 -5.69
CA THR A 277 16.67 -1.77 -5.57
C THR A 277 16.86 -2.13 -4.10
N PRO A 278 16.77 -3.42 -3.73
CA PRO A 278 16.97 -3.86 -2.34
C PRO A 278 18.32 -3.45 -1.77
N THR A 279 18.32 -3.01 -0.53
CA THR A 279 19.49 -2.64 0.26
C THR A 279 19.50 -3.38 1.59
N SER A 280 20.51 -3.12 2.44
CA SER A 280 20.57 -3.64 3.82
C SER A 280 19.45 -3.14 4.73
N ALA A 281 18.70 -2.12 4.33
CA ALA A 281 17.55 -1.60 5.07
C ALA A 281 16.24 -2.35 4.76
N TRP A 282 16.17 -3.04 3.63
CA TRP A 282 14.93 -3.69 3.20
C TRP A 282 14.66 -4.97 3.98
N MET A 283 13.49 -5.06 4.56
CA MET A 283 13.01 -6.23 5.28
C MET A 283 12.04 -7.06 4.46
N PHE A 284 11.19 -6.41 3.67
CA PHE A 284 10.23 -7.08 2.79
C PHE A 284 9.85 -6.18 1.61
N GLY A 285 9.54 -6.79 0.48
CA GLY A 285 9.10 -6.09 -0.74
C GLY A 285 8.67 -7.05 -1.83
N CYS A 286 8.41 -6.52 -3.01
CA CYS A 286 8.18 -7.29 -4.24
C CYS A 286 9.08 -6.78 -5.37
N GLN A 287 9.10 -7.50 -6.49
CA GLN A 287 9.84 -7.12 -7.69
C GLN A 287 9.07 -7.51 -8.93
N TYR A 288 8.99 -6.59 -9.89
CA TYR A 288 8.49 -6.86 -11.23
C TYR A 288 9.57 -7.58 -12.04
N LEU A 289 9.18 -8.69 -12.67
CA LEU A 289 10.05 -9.51 -13.50
C LEU A 289 9.77 -9.27 -14.99
N PRO A 290 10.75 -9.47 -15.88
CA PRO A 290 10.56 -9.29 -17.33
C PRO A 290 9.47 -10.18 -17.94
N SER A 291 9.05 -11.23 -17.25
CA SER A 291 7.97 -12.13 -17.66
C SER A 291 6.59 -11.76 -17.15
N ASP A 292 6.48 -10.78 -16.26
CA ASP A 292 5.22 -10.39 -15.65
C ASP A 292 4.32 -9.66 -16.67
N ASP A 293 3.03 -9.87 -16.57
CA ASP A 293 2.04 -9.25 -17.47
C ASP A 293 2.13 -7.73 -17.42
N ASN A 294 2.40 -7.14 -16.25
CA ASN A 294 2.62 -5.70 -16.06
C ASN A 294 3.81 -5.13 -16.86
N ILE A 295 4.73 -5.99 -17.27
CA ILE A 295 5.91 -5.62 -18.07
C ILE A 295 5.71 -6.00 -19.54
N THR A 296 5.05 -7.13 -19.83
CA THR A 296 4.92 -7.65 -21.19
C THR A 296 3.74 -7.09 -21.98
N TYR A 297 2.71 -6.59 -21.28
CA TYR A 297 1.52 -6.02 -21.91
C TYR A 297 1.48 -4.50 -21.81
N ASN A 298 0.72 -3.88 -22.69
CA ASN A 298 0.40 -2.45 -22.70
C ASN A 298 1.67 -1.57 -22.59
N ASP A 299 2.70 -1.92 -23.37
CA ASP A 299 3.99 -1.21 -23.41
C ASP A 299 4.68 -1.04 -22.04
N ALA A 300 4.43 -1.97 -21.10
CA ALA A 300 4.90 -1.92 -19.72
C ALA A 300 4.37 -0.70 -18.93
N ASP A 301 3.19 -0.20 -19.23
CA ASP A 301 2.67 1.01 -18.57
C ASP A 301 1.99 0.76 -17.21
N SER A 302 1.45 -0.45 -16.97
CA SER A 302 0.68 -0.74 -15.75
C SER A 302 1.54 -1.32 -14.63
N ASN A 303 2.55 -0.59 -14.18
CA ASN A 303 3.42 -0.99 -13.07
C ASN A 303 3.95 0.22 -12.28
N TRP A 304 4.57 -0.06 -11.14
CA TRP A 304 5.14 0.96 -10.25
C TRP A 304 6.22 1.81 -10.95
N GLY A 305 7.08 1.20 -11.77
CA GLY A 305 8.14 1.92 -12.48
C GLY A 305 7.56 2.98 -13.41
N SER A 306 6.57 2.62 -14.21
CA SER A 306 5.85 3.54 -15.10
C SER A 306 5.19 4.71 -14.34
N LEU A 307 4.59 4.42 -13.18
CA LEU A 307 3.87 5.42 -12.38
C LEU A 307 4.77 6.34 -11.54
N ARG A 308 6.01 5.92 -11.25
CA ARG A 308 6.89 6.64 -10.31
C ARG A 308 8.21 7.11 -10.88
N CYS A 309 8.74 6.44 -11.94
CA CYS A 309 10.06 6.75 -12.46
C CYS A 309 10.00 7.79 -13.57
N LEU A 310 10.77 8.87 -13.40
CA LEU A 310 10.78 10.01 -14.32
C LEU A 310 11.92 9.93 -15.35
N GLU A 311 12.91 9.09 -15.12
CA GLU A 311 14.16 9.05 -15.88
C GLU A 311 14.16 7.94 -16.94
N ILE A 312 13.08 7.79 -17.69
CA ILE A 312 13.06 6.96 -18.89
C ILE A 312 13.02 7.84 -20.12
N ASP A 313 13.73 7.48 -21.17
CA ASP A 313 13.75 8.24 -22.41
C ASP A 313 12.40 8.15 -23.12
N PRO A 314 11.60 9.21 -23.12
CA PRO A 314 10.27 9.18 -23.72
C PRO A 314 10.31 9.08 -25.26
N VAL A 315 11.43 9.43 -25.90
CA VAL A 315 11.58 9.37 -27.36
C VAL A 315 11.85 7.94 -27.83
N VAL A 316 12.66 7.21 -27.05
CA VAL A 316 13.04 5.83 -27.39
C VAL A 316 11.99 4.84 -26.89
N SER A 317 11.52 5.00 -25.67
CA SER A 317 10.56 4.09 -25.05
C SER A 317 9.12 4.36 -25.44
N GLY A 318 8.73 5.63 -25.59
CA GLY A 318 7.37 6.03 -25.96
C GLY A 318 6.30 5.70 -24.91
N CYS A 319 6.71 5.34 -23.68
CA CYS A 319 5.82 4.86 -22.62
C CYS A 319 6.19 5.46 -21.26
N GLY A 320 5.45 5.08 -20.23
CA GLY A 320 5.61 5.54 -18.86
C GLY A 320 4.59 6.62 -18.50
N TYR A 321 3.72 6.31 -17.54
CA TYR A 321 2.69 7.27 -17.12
C TYR A 321 3.28 8.54 -16.52
N ALA A 322 4.32 8.42 -15.69
CA ALA A 322 4.99 9.60 -15.14
C ALA A 322 5.87 10.31 -16.17
N SER A 323 6.71 9.57 -16.89
CA SER A 323 7.74 10.14 -17.76
C SER A 323 7.21 10.67 -19.09
N ASN A 324 6.22 10.01 -19.68
CA ASN A 324 5.73 10.33 -21.03
C ASN A 324 4.35 11.00 -21.03
N TYR A 325 3.46 10.56 -20.13
CA TYR A 325 2.08 11.08 -20.11
C TYR A 325 1.83 12.16 -19.05
N GLY A 326 2.85 12.58 -18.30
CA GLY A 326 2.74 13.63 -17.29
C GLY A 326 1.79 13.33 -16.14
N GLN A 327 1.54 12.05 -15.85
CA GLN A 327 0.69 11.63 -14.73
C GLN A 327 1.49 11.59 -13.43
N LEU A 328 1.70 12.77 -12.88
CA LEU A 328 2.68 12.98 -11.82
C LEU A 328 2.09 12.82 -10.43
N PHE A 329 2.92 12.30 -9.53
CA PHE A 329 2.76 12.39 -8.09
C PHE A 329 3.89 13.23 -7.54
N VAL A 330 3.57 14.39 -6.97
CA VAL A 330 4.56 15.30 -6.39
C VAL A 330 4.41 15.35 -4.87
N ILE A 331 5.50 15.63 -4.18
CA ILE A 331 5.43 15.90 -2.75
C ILE A 331 4.65 17.21 -2.53
N ASP A 332 3.72 17.20 -1.57
CA ASP A 332 3.02 18.43 -1.19
C ASP A 332 4.00 19.55 -0.84
N ARG A 333 3.71 20.77 -1.35
CA ARG A 333 4.62 21.90 -1.22
C ARG A 333 4.88 22.27 0.24
N HIS A 334 3.86 22.27 1.09
CA HIS A 334 4.03 22.56 2.51
C HIS A 334 4.93 21.54 3.20
N LEU A 335 4.71 20.25 2.95
CA LEU A 335 5.57 19.21 3.50
C LEU A 335 7.01 19.38 3.00
N TYR A 336 7.21 19.61 1.70
CA TYR A 336 8.55 19.83 1.13
C TYR A 336 9.26 21.04 1.75
N GLU A 337 8.58 22.17 1.85
CA GLU A 337 9.15 23.41 2.42
C GLU A 337 9.47 23.28 3.92
N SER A 338 8.79 22.37 4.63
CA SER A 338 9.07 22.04 6.03
C SER A 338 10.37 21.23 6.23
N ILE A 339 10.91 20.60 5.18
CA ILE A 339 12.14 19.81 5.24
C ILE A 339 13.34 20.76 5.28
N PRO A 340 14.17 20.76 6.35
CA PRO A 340 15.34 21.62 6.44
C PRO A 340 16.36 21.40 5.31
N LEU A 341 17.10 22.43 4.92
CA LEU A 341 18.18 22.34 3.93
C LEU A 341 19.31 21.37 4.34
N SER A 342 19.47 21.12 5.64
CA SER A 342 20.45 20.17 6.19
C SER A 342 19.96 18.72 6.16
N ASP A 343 18.66 18.49 5.90
CA ASP A 343 18.09 17.15 5.82
C ASP A 343 18.28 16.57 4.42
N ILE A 344 18.96 15.43 4.35
CA ILE A 344 19.29 14.78 3.07
C ILE A 344 18.06 14.37 2.27
N ARG A 345 16.93 14.11 2.94
CA ARG A 345 15.68 13.67 2.29
C ARG A 345 15.13 14.73 1.33
N ARG A 346 15.42 16.03 1.58
CA ARG A 346 15.07 17.13 0.67
C ARG A 346 15.65 16.92 -0.73
N ASN A 347 16.83 16.30 -0.84
CA ASN A 347 17.52 16.09 -2.12
C ASN A 347 16.87 15.03 -3.03
N CYS A 348 15.85 14.32 -2.55
CA CYS A 348 15.05 13.40 -3.36
C CYS A 348 13.95 14.10 -4.16
N TYR A 349 13.75 15.39 -3.97
CA TYR A 349 12.68 16.15 -4.60
C TYR A 349 13.24 17.40 -5.29
N VAL A 350 12.65 17.72 -6.44
CA VAL A 350 12.96 18.97 -7.16
C VAL A 350 12.39 20.16 -6.37
N ASP A 351 13.21 21.18 -6.13
CA ASP A 351 12.79 22.38 -5.39
C ASP A 351 11.71 23.14 -6.17
N TYR A 352 10.69 23.60 -5.46
CA TYR A 352 9.60 24.40 -6.04
C TYR A 352 10.06 25.74 -6.62
N ALA A 353 11.20 26.27 -6.21
CA ALA A 353 11.80 27.48 -6.80
C ALA A 353 12.10 27.33 -8.31
N ILE A 354 12.15 26.10 -8.83
CA ILE A 354 12.35 25.86 -10.26
C ILE A 354 11.15 26.34 -11.10
N ASP A 355 9.96 26.38 -10.51
CA ASP A 355 8.75 26.84 -11.19
C ASP A 355 8.84 28.33 -11.56
N ASP A 356 9.61 29.11 -10.81
CA ASP A 356 9.87 30.53 -11.11
C ASP A 356 10.74 30.75 -12.38
N LEU A 357 11.36 29.68 -12.90
CA LEU A 357 12.14 29.70 -14.14
C LEU A 357 11.29 29.48 -15.40
N GLN A 358 10.01 29.18 -15.24
CA GLN A 358 9.12 28.86 -16.35
C GLN A 358 8.65 30.15 -17.04
N GLU A 359 9.06 30.33 -18.29
CA GLU A 359 8.59 31.39 -19.17
C GLU A 359 8.05 30.76 -20.45
N GLU A 360 6.83 31.12 -20.83
CA GLU A 360 6.14 30.59 -22.00
C GLU A 360 6.17 31.59 -23.16
N ASP A 361 6.21 31.05 -24.37
CA ASP A 361 6.01 31.85 -25.60
C ASP A 361 4.50 32.13 -25.82
N SER A 362 4.16 32.81 -26.89
CA SER A 362 2.78 33.17 -27.26
C SER A 362 1.89 31.93 -27.57
N ASN A 363 2.46 30.74 -27.69
CA ASN A 363 1.76 29.50 -27.98
C ASN A 363 1.63 28.61 -26.73
N GLY A 364 2.14 29.08 -25.58
CA GLY A 364 2.13 28.32 -24.33
C GLY A 364 3.25 27.26 -24.22
N ASN A 365 4.31 27.37 -25.05
CA ASN A 365 5.47 26.51 -24.92
C ASN A 365 6.56 27.21 -24.13
N LEU A 366 7.37 26.45 -23.37
CA LEU A 366 8.55 27.01 -22.73
C LEU A 366 9.47 27.69 -23.75
N THR A 367 9.96 28.88 -23.42
CA THR A 367 11.01 29.50 -24.22
C THR A 367 12.28 28.64 -24.16
N PRO A 368 13.14 28.68 -25.21
CA PRO A 368 14.40 27.94 -25.21
C PRO A 368 15.31 28.32 -24.03
N GLU A 369 15.28 29.57 -23.61
CA GLU A 369 16.05 30.12 -22.49
C GLU A 369 15.53 29.53 -21.17
N SER A 370 14.21 29.50 -20.98
CA SER A 370 13.57 28.90 -19.81
C SER A 370 13.86 27.39 -19.74
N ALA A 371 13.68 26.65 -20.83
CA ALA A 371 13.98 25.24 -20.90
C ALA A 371 15.44 24.92 -20.53
N ALA A 372 16.39 25.73 -21.02
CA ALA A 372 17.81 25.57 -20.68
C ALA A 372 18.10 25.88 -19.20
N ALA A 373 17.45 26.90 -18.62
CA ALA A 373 17.60 27.25 -17.21
C ALA A 373 17.03 26.14 -16.30
N ILE A 374 15.89 25.57 -16.65
CA ILE A 374 15.28 24.43 -15.93
C ILE A 374 16.17 23.19 -16.03
N ASP A 375 16.69 22.84 -17.22
CA ASP A 375 17.61 21.71 -17.37
C ASP A 375 18.89 21.89 -16.55
N ALA A 376 19.44 23.14 -16.51
CA ALA A 376 20.58 23.44 -15.67
C ALA A 376 20.29 23.25 -14.16
N ALA A 377 19.12 23.65 -13.69
CA ALA A 377 18.70 23.45 -12.30
C ALA A 377 18.46 21.96 -12.00
N LEU A 378 17.81 21.21 -12.91
CA LEU A 378 17.56 19.77 -12.78
C LEU A 378 18.84 18.92 -12.77
N SER A 379 19.97 19.45 -13.31
CA SER A 379 21.25 18.74 -13.28
C SER A 379 21.75 18.45 -11.85
N ALA A 380 21.24 19.18 -10.83
CA ALA A 380 21.50 18.88 -9.44
C ALA A 380 20.84 17.56 -8.96
N TYR A 381 19.79 17.10 -9.64
CA TYR A 381 18.94 15.97 -9.22
C TYR A 381 19.08 14.75 -10.14
N SER A 382 19.35 14.96 -11.44
CA SER A 382 19.35 13.90 -12.44
C SER A 382 20.46 14.08 -13.45
N ASP A 383 20.94 12.96 -13.98
CA ASP A 383 21.85 12.91 -15.15
C ASP A 383 21.08 13.04 -16.49
N TYR A 384 19.73 13.04 -16.43
CA TYR A 384 18.81 13.15 -17.56
C TYR A 384 17.83 14.33 -17.40
N PRO A 385 18.32 15.61 -17.27
CA PRO A 385 17.46 16.75 -16.94
C PRO A 385 16.32 16.99 -17.91
N SER A 386 16.55 16.86 -19.22
CA SER A 386 15.53 17.07 -20.26
C SER A 386 14.42 16.03 -20.20
N TRP A 387 14.71 14.79 -19.79
CA TRP A 387 13.70 13.76 -19.62
C TRP A 387 12.81 14.06 -18.42
N VAL A 388 13.42 14.44 -17.29
CA VAL A 388 12.69 14.87 -16.08
C VAL A 388 11.83 16.10 -16.38
N ARG A 389 12.37 17.10 -17.09
CA ARG A 389 11.62 18.28 -17.52
C ARG A 389 10.41 17.91 -18.38
N ASN A 390 10.59 17.01 -19.34
CA ASN A 390 9.48 16.56 -20.19
C ASN A 390 8.37 15.89 -19.38
N SER A 391 8.69 15.12 -18.34
CA SER A 391 7.71 14.53 -17.42
C SER A 391 6.91 15.58 -16.67
N GLY A 392 7.54 16.68 -16.25
CA GLY A 392 6.90 17.79 -15.54
C GLY A 392 6.11 18.74 -16.43
N ILE A 393 6.45 18.83 -17.72
CA ILE A 393 5.97 19.88 -18.65
C ILE A 393 5.56 19.27 -19.99
N VAL A 394 4.87 18.17 -20.00
CA VAL A 394 4.48 17.42 -21.22
C VAL A 394 3.51 18.21 -22.10
N ALA A 395 2.72 19.09 -21.52
CA ALA A 395 1.87 20.04 -22.23
C ALA A 395 1.94 21.40 -21.54
N SER A 396 1.64 22.47 -22.26
CA SER A 396 1.51 23.82 -21.72
C SER A 396 0.62 23.93 -20.48
N ASP A 397 -0.27 22.97 -20.30
CA ASP A 397 -1.19 22.88 -19.16
C ASP A 397 -0.54 22.28 -17.90
N TYR A 398 0.63 21.66 -18.00
CA TYR A 398 1.22 20.91 -16.88
C TYR A 398 2.22 21.69 -16.02
N GLY A 399 2.61 22.85 -16.33
CA GLY A 399 3.38 23.89 -15.63
C GLY A 399 4.11 23.60 -14.32
N HIS A 400 4.28 22.34 -13.89
CA HIS A 400 4.90 21.98 -12.63
C HIS A 400 6.10 21.05 -12.82
N VAL A 401 7.26 21.53 -12.40
CA VAL A 401 8.49 20.72 -12.23
C VAL A 401 8.84 20.61 -10.75
N GLY A 402 8.48 21.60 -9.95
CA GLY A 402 8.68 21.60 -8.50
C GLY A 402 7.91 20.46 -7.82
N GLY A 403 8.52 19.86 -6.81
CA GLY A 403 7.96 18.73 -6.06
C GLY A 403 8.09 17.36 -6.75
N LEU A 404 8.60 17.28 -7.96
CA LEU A 404 8.88 15.98 -8.61
C LEU A 404 9.81 15.15 -7.73
N SER A 405 9.46 13.87 -7.57
CA SER A 405 10.25 12.94 -6.77
C SER A 405 11.20 12.12 -7.63
N LEU A 406 12.48 12.16 -7.28
CA LEU A 406 13.53 11.29 -7.81
C LEU A 406 13.98 10.25 -6.77
N LYS A 407 13.12 9.96 -5.80
CA LYS A 407 13.30 8.87 -4.83
C LYS A 407 13.26 7.51 -5.51
N PHE A 408 12.33 7.34 -6.46
CA PHE A 408 12.15 6.10 -7.23
C PHE A 408 12.76 6.27 -8.62
N ARG A 409 13.63 5.33 -9.02
CA ARG A 409 14.38 5.40 -10.26
C ARG A 409 14.28 4.10 -11.04
N VAL A 410 14.47 4.16 -12.36
CA VAL A 410 14.55 2.96 -13.19
C VAL A 410 15.75 2.09 -12.80
N VAL A 411 15.68 0.81 -13.11
CA VAL A 411 16.79 -0.14 -12.93
C VAL A 411 17.45 -0.47 -14.27
N GLY A 412 18.54 -1.24 -14.25
CA GLY A 412 19.22 -1.67 -15.48
C GLY A 412 20.25 -0.68 -16.05
N GLY A 413 20.57 0.40 -15.32
CA GLY A 413 21.55 1.41 -15.76
C GLY A 413 21.13 2.10 -17.05
N ASP A 414 22.10 2.43 -17.91
CA ASP A 414 21.86 3.16 -19.17
C ASP A 414 20.91 2.42 -20.12
N GLU A 415 20.94 1.09 -20.17
CA GLU A 415 20.01 0.31 -20.97
C GLU A 415 18.57 0.43 -20.46
N GLY A 416 18.38 0.44 -19.12
CA GLY A 416 17.08 0.60 -18.50
C GLY A 416 16.47 1.98 -18.75
N HIS A 417 17.29 3.04 -18.81
CA HIS A 417 16.83 4.38 -19.17
C HIS A 417 16.31 4.51 -20.60
N HIS A 418 16.73 3.60 -21.51
CA HIS A 418 16.34 3.57 -22.91
C HIS A 418 15.38 2.42 -23.26
N ASN A 419 14.98 1.60 -22.26
CA ASN A 419 14.14 0.43 -22.49
C ASN A 419 13.24 0.15 -21.27
N GLN A 420 11.94 0.44 -21.40
CA GLN A 420 10.95 0.23 -20.35
C GLN A 420 10.86 -1.23 -19.87
N TYR A 421 11.05 -2.19 -20.76
CA TYR A 421 11.00 -3.63 -20.42
C TYR A 421 12.15 -4.08 -19.50
N ILE A 422 13.15 -3.25 -19.34
CA ILE A 422 14.24 -3.40 -18.38
C ILE A 422 14.08 -2.40 -17.24
N GLY A 423 13.90 -1.13 -17.57
CA GLY A 423 13.89 -0.02 -16.60
C GLY A 423 12.76 -0.12 -15.58
N PHE A 424 11.62 -0.68 -15.95
CA PHE A 424 10.47 -0.85 -15.07
C PHE A 424 10.43 -2.18 -14.31
N CYS A 425 11.42 -3.06 -14.48
CA CYS A 425 11.57 -4.27 -13.65
C CYS A 425 12.10 -3.94 -12.25
N VAL A 426 11.48 -2.96 -11.62
CA VAL A 426 11.85 -2.40 -10.31
C VAL A 426 11.39 -3.28 -9.15
N ALA A 427 12.10 -3.19 -8.03
CA ALA A 427 11.61 -3.68 -6.75
C ALA A 427 10.90 -2.56 -5.98
N VAL A 428 9.96 -2.94 -5.09
CA VAL A 428 9.16 -2.01 -4.28
C VAL A 428 9.25 -2.42 -2.81
N PRO A 429 9.68 -1.52 -1.89
CA PRO A 429 9.77 -1.83 -0.46
C PRO A 429 8.39 -1.80 0.19
N PHE A 430 8.05 -2.83 0.97
CA PHE A 430 6.86 -2.89 1.82
C PHE A 430 7.18 -2.68 3.29
N MET A 431 8.40 -3.00 3.67
CA MET A 431 8.91 -2.81 5.03
C MET A 431 10.42 -2.54 4.99
N ARG A 432 10.84 -1.47 5.65
CA ARG A 432 12.25 -1.12 5.87
C ARG A 432 12.55 -0.99 7.36
N VAL A 433 13.80 -1.20 7.73
CA VAL A 433 14.22 -1.16 9.15
C VAL A 433 13.95 0.19 9.82
N GLU A 434 13.99 1.28 9.06
CA GLU A 434 13.69 2.62 9.57
C GLU A 434 12.27 2.71 10.14
N GLU A 435 11.31 1.95 9.58
CA GLU A 435 9.96 1.91 10.14
C GLU A 435 9.97 1.31 11.54
N LEU A 436 10.69 0.22 11.74
CA LEU A 436 10.78 -0.45 13.03
C LEU A 436 11.53 0.42 14.06
N GLN A 437 12.54 1.16 13.60
CA GLN A 437 13.26 2.13 14.44
C GLN A 437 12.35 3.28 14.89
N LEU A 438 11.52 3.82 13.99
CA LEU A 438 10.57 4.88 14.33
C LEU A 438 9.38 4.37 15.16
N ILE A 439 8.95 3.12 14.99
CA ILE A 439 7.98 2.46 15.88
C ILE A 439 8.55 2.34 17.31
N GLU A 440 9.78 1.86 17.43
CA GLU A 440 10.46 1.77 18.73
C GLU A 440 10.56 3.14 19.40
N ILE A 441 10.99 4.17 18.67
CA ILE A 441 11.13 5.54 19.14
C ILE A 441 9.77 6.11 19.60
N GLU A 442 8.71 5.93 18.81
CA GLU A 442 7.37 6.39 19.20
C GLU A 442 6.89 5.69 20.46
N ALA A 443 7.02 4.38 20.54
CA ALA A 443 6.60 3.59 21.68
C ALA A 443 7.40 3.92 22.95
N LEU A 444 8.71 4.17 22.83
CA LEU A 444 9.55 4.68 23.94
C LEU A 444 9.03 6.01 24.47
N GLY A 445 8.74 6.96 23.56
CA GLY A 445 8.25 8.28 23.95
C GLY A 445 6.84 8.25 24.53
N ARG A 446 5.99 7.31 24.11
CA ARG A 446 4.68 7.07 24.72
C ARG A 446 4.78 6.59 26.18
N GLN A 447 5.85 5.87 26.52
CA GLN A 447 6.12 5.44 27.90
C GLN A 447 6.93 6.48 28.69
N ASN A 448 7.87 7.15 28.03
CA ASN A 448 8.74 8.17 28.61
C ASN A 448 9.13 9.16 27.52
N GLU A 449 8.50 10.33 27.54
CA GLU A 449 8.66 11.34 26.49
C GLU A 449 10.12 11.76 26.31
N GLN A 450 10.88 11.98 27.38
CA GLN A 450 12.28 12.40 27.29
C GLN A 450 13.15 11.30 26.64
N ALA A 451 12.92 10.03 26.97
CA ALA A 451 13.64 8.92 26.35
C ALA A 451 13.34 8.84 24.83
N GLY A 452 12.09 9.06 24.46
CA GLY A 452 11.69 9.15 23.04
C GLY A 452 12.35 10.32 22.32
N ILE A 453 12.37 11.51 22.92
CA ILE A 453 13.02 12.71 22.36
C ILE A 453 14.52 12.46 22.14
N ASP A 454 15.20 11.87 23.12
CA ASP A 454 16.63 11.57 23.02
C ASP A 454 16.90 10.54 21.92
N ALA A 455 16.08 9.48 21.84
CA ALA A 455 16.18 8.45 20.80
C ALA A 455 15.92 9.03 19.41
N LEU A 456 14.86 9.83 19.23
CA LEU A 456 14.53 10.49 17.98
C LEU A 456 15.66 11.42 17.51
N THR A 457 16.16 12.26 18.45
CA THR A 457 17.24 13.21 18.15
C THR A 457 18.51 12.49 17.68
N ASN A 458 18.87 11.41 18.35
CA ASN A 458 20.04 10.62 17.99
C ASN A 458 19.85 9.94 16.62
N TRP A 459 18.68 9.37 16.37
CA TRP A 459 18.37 8.69 15.12
C TRP A 459 18.39 9.65 13.91
N VAL A 460 17.71 10.81 14.03
CA VAL A 460 17.63 11.79 12.93
C VAL A 460 19.00 12.37 12.63
N ARG A 461 19.78 12.75 13.68
CA ARG A 461 21.13 13.29 13.48
C ARG A 461 22.09 12.30 12.84
N ALA A 462 21.99 11.05 13.18
CA ALA A 462 22.85 10.01 12.64
C ALA A 462 22.53 9.67 11.18
N ASN A 463 21.25 9.73 10.78
CA ASN A 463 20.81 9.13 9.53
C ASN A 463 20.28 10.14 8.50
N ARG A 464 19.75 11.31 8.92
CA ARG A 464 19.01 12.20 8.01
C ARG A 464 19.44 13.66 8.08
N ASP A 465 19.42 14.28 9.25
CA ASP A 465 19.75 15.71 9.42
C ASP A 465 20.74 15.89 10.58
N PRO A 466 22.04 16.10 10.32
CA PRO A 466 23.06 16.29 11.37
C PRO A 466 22.82 17.53 12.25
N LEU A 467 22.00 18.49 11.80
CA LEU A 467 21.65 19.72 12.51
C LEU A 467 20.27 19.64 13.19
N TYR A 468 19.64 18.48 13.20
CA TYR A 468 18.31 18.29 13.78
C TYR A 468 18.27 18.69 15.26
N ASN A 469 17.19 19.39 15.63
CA ASN A 469 16.81 19.66 17.01
C ASN A 469 15.31 19.40 17.15
N TYR A 470 14.93 18.68 18.19
CA TYR A 470 13.55 18.38 18.53
C TYR A 470 12.70 19.65 18.74
N GLY A 471 11.40 19.56 18.48
CA GLY A 471 10.41 20.60 18.76
C GLY A 471 10.14 21.55 17.59
N ARG A 472 10.38 21.10 16.36
CA ARG A 472 10.11 21.86 15.13
C ARG A 472 8.76 21.54 14.50
N HIS A 473 8.23 20.35 14.74
CA HIS A 473 7.06 19.83 14.06
C HIS A 473 6.00 19.37 15.06
N ASN A 474 4.96 20.18 15.21
CA ASN A 474 3.82 19.88 16.07
C ASN A 474 2.50 20.18 15.32
N GLU A 475 2.45 19.79 14.05
CA GLU A 475 1.29 20.02 13.19
C GLU A 475 0.11 19.17 13.66
N ALA A 476 -1.00 19.83 13.97
CA ALA A 476 -2.20 19.20 14.53
C ALA A 476 -3.07 18.52 13.47
N TYR A 477 -3.14 19.09 12.27
CA TYR A 477 -4.09 18.67 11.22
C TYR A 477 -5.49 18.39 11.76
N GLY A 478 -5.99 19.33 12.57
CA GLY A 478 -7.31 19.25 13.21
C GLY A 478 -7.36 18.45 14.52
N ASN A 479 -6.37 17.65 14.86
CA ASN A 479 -6.30 16.90 16.11
C ASN A 479 -5.24 17.49 17.07
N SER A 480 -5.67 18.38 17.95
CA SER A 480 -4.83 18.98 18.98
C SER A 480 -4.57 18.07 20.18
N GLU A 481 -5.23 16.93 20.27
CA GLU A 481 -5.06 15.98 21.39
C GLU A 481 -3.82 15.09 21.22
N THR A 482 -3.29 15.02 19.99
CA THR A 482 -2.04 14.25 19.75
C THR A 482 -0.86 14.92 20.46
N PRO A 483 -0.10 14.22 21.30
CA PRO A 483 1.07 14.78 21.98
C PRO A 483 2.11 15.34 20.99
N ALA A 484 2.77 16.45 21.35
CA ALA A 484 3.76 17.10 20.51
C ALA A 484 4.88 16.16 20.04
N PHE A 485 5.36 15.29 20.94
CA PHE A 485 6.33 14.27 20.58
C PHE A 485 5.85 13.33 19.46
N VAL A 486 4.60 12.92 19.53
CA VAL A 486 4.00 12.04 18.50
C VAL A 486 3.83 12.75 17.18
N ASN A 487 3.45 14.04 17.19
CA ASN A 487 3.39 14.87 15.99
C ASN A 487 4.79 15.00 15.34
N GLU A 488 5.84 15.19 16.13
CA GLU A 488 7.22 15.23 15.63
C GLU A 488 7.65 13.90 15.00
N VAL A 489 7.34 12.74 15.65
CA VAL A 489 7.59 11.41 15.05
C VAL A 489 6.77 11.22 13.79
N TRP A 490 5.50 11.63 13.78
CA TRP A 490 4.65 11.55 12.60
C TRP A 490 5.21 12.36 11.42
N TRP A 491 5.70 13.59 11.67
CA TRP A 491 6.38 14.36 10.64
C TRP A 491 7.60 13.61 10.07
N GLN A 492 8.42 13.01 10.93
CA GLN A 492 9.55 12.20 10.48
C GLN A 492 9.10 11.04 9.59
N ARG A 493 8.02 10.36 9.95
CA ARG A 493 7.46 9.26 9.16
C ARG A 493 6.90 9.74 7.81
N ARG A 494 6.21 10.88 7.78
CA ARG A 494 5.68 11.48 6.53
C ARG A 494 6.79 11.75 5.52
N VAL A 495 7.91 12.30 5.95
CA VAL A 495 9.06 12.59 5.07
C VAL A 495 9.84 11.32 4.72
N GLU A 496 10.06 10.44 5.69
CA GLU A 496 10.84 9.21 5.51
C GLU A 496 10.16 8.24 4.52
N PHE A 497 8.87 8.04 4.70
CA PHE A 497 8.09 7.05 3.94
C PHE A 497 7.19 7.67 2.87
N TRP A 498 7.48 8.88 2.45
CA TRP A 498 6.76 9.47 1.33
C TRP A 498 6.83 8.55 0.10
N GLY A 499 5.67 8.24 -0.47
CA GLY A 499 5.57 7.36 -1.61
C GLY A 499 5.68 5.85 -1.28
N GLU A 500 5.68 5.44 0.00
CA GLU A 500 5.77 4.05 0.42
C GLU A 500 4.46 3.50 1.04
N GLY A 501 3.34 4.19 0.86
CA GLY A 501 2.01 3.70 1.16
C GLY A 501 1.63 3.67 2.65
N ILE A 502 2.30 4.45 3.50
CA ILE A 502 2.03 4.50 4.95
C ILE A 502 1.10 5.66 5.33
N SER A 503 0.95 6.67 4.47
CA SER A 503 0.32 7.95 4.79
C SER A 503 -1.05 7.80 5.47
N THR A 504 -2.01 7.15 4.83
CA THR A 504 -3.37 7.01 5.41
C THR A 504 -3.41 6.16 6.67
N LEU A 505 -2.50 5.21 6.82
CA LEU A 505 -2.44 4.36 8.02
C LEU A 505 -2.08 5.20 9.25
N ASP A 506 -1.10 6.09 9.11
CA ASP A 506 -0.73 7.03 10.18
C ASP A 506 -1.80 8.12 10.40
N ILE A 507 -2.42 8.64 9.34
CA ILE A 507 -3.52 9.60 9.43
C ILE A 507 -4.67 9.01 10.25
N LYS A 508 -5.10 7.79 9.94
CA LYS A 508 -6.21 7.12 10.65
C LYS A 508 -5.86 6.79 12.10
N ARG A 509 -4.68 6.21 12.37
CA ARG A 509 -4.31 5.83 13.72
C ARG A 509 -4.10 7.02 14.66
N LEU A 510 -3.70 8.19 14.12
CA LEU A 510 -3.53 9.43 14.88
C LEU A 510 -4.75 10.35 14.77
N ASP A 511 -5.77 9.94 14.03
CA ASP A 511 -6.99 10.70 13.73
C ASP A 511 -6.69 12.11 13.23
N LYS A 512 -5.86 12.20 12.18
CA LYS A 512 -5.48 13.47 11.55
C LYS A 512 -6.41 13.81 10.40
N GLY A 513 -6.69 15.09 10.22
CA GLY A 513 -7.35 15.59 9.04
C GLY A 513 -6.42 15.75 7.85
N ILE A 514 -6.95 16.32 6.78
CA ILE A 514 -6.16 16.72 5.61
C ILE A 514 -6.25 18.23 5.41
N ILE A 515 -5.19 18.82 4.86
CA ILE A 515 -5.12 20.21 4.44
C ILE A 515 -4.48 20.22 3.05
N ARG A 516 -5.24 20.60 2.03
CA ARG A 516 -4.80 20.64 0.64
C ARG A 516 -5.04 21.99 -0.04
N SER A 517 -5.91 22.84 0.52
CA SER A 517 -6.17 24.19 0.02
C SER A 517 -5.40 25.21 0.85
N TYR A 518 -4.36 25.80 0.27
CA TYR A 518 -3.54 26.87 0.86
C TYR A 518 -2.83 27.64 -0.27
N GLU A 519 -2.27 28.80 0.03
CA GLU A 519 -1.58 29.61 -0.97
C GLU A 519 -0.33 28.90 -1.50
N GLY A 520 -0.25 28.74 -2.82
CA GLY A 520 0.87 28.05 -3.48
C GLY A 520 0.81 26.52 -3.45
N THR A 521 -0.34 25.94 -3.09
CA THR A 521 -0.53 24.49 -3.10
C THR A 521 -0.32 23.88 -4.48
N SER A 522 0.27 22.67 -4.51
CA SER A 522 0.42 21.84 -5.71
C SER A 522 -0.75 20.89 -5.96
N HIS A 523 -1.74 20.86 -5.06
CA HIS A 523 -2.93 20.03 -5.25
C HIS A 523 -3.84 20.56 -6.35
N ALA A 524 -4.41 19.63 -7.15
CA ALA A 524 -5.39 19.96 -8.18
C ALA A 524 -6.60 20.70 -7.58
N GLU A 525 -7.15 21.66 -8.30
CA GLU A 525 -8.23 22.54 -7.84
C GLU A 525 -9.43 21.74 -7.31
N THR A 526 -9.80 20.66 -8.00
CA THR A 526 -10.93 19.80 -7.65
C THR A 526 -10.71 18.93 -6.39
N ALA A 527 -9.50 18.93 -5.83
CA ALA A 527 -9.14 18.15 -4.64
C ALA A 527 -8.63 19.03 -3.47
N ARG A 528 -8.86 20.35 -3.55
CA ARG A 528 -8.46 21.31 -2.51
C ARG A 528 -9.50 21.35 -1.40
N TYR A 529 -9.32 20.49 -0.41
CA TYR A 529 -10.13 20.39 0.80
C TYR A 529 -9.29 20.69 2.03
N ASN A 530 -9.93 21.13 3.10
CA ASN A 530 -9.31 21.34 4.41
C ASN A 530 -10.13 20.70 5.50
N VAL A 531 -9.56 20.57 6.68
CA VAL A 531 -10.25 20.10 7.89
C VAL A 531 -11.54 20.86 8.09
N GLY A 532 -12.65 20.14 8.19
CA GLY A 532 -13.99 20.70 8.36
C GLY A 532 -14.77 20.94 7.07
N ASP A 533 -14.15 20.78 5.88
CA ASP A 533 -14.80 20.99 4.58
C ASP A 533 -15.24 19.67 3.91
N TYR A 534 -14.98 18.54 4.54
CA TYR A 534 -15.33 17.21 4.05
C TYR A 534 -16.13 16.43 5.10
N ASN A 535 -16.80 15.36 4.68
CA ASN A 535 -17.48 14.46 5.59
C ASN A 535 -16.49 13.50 6.26
N HIS A 536 -16.81 13.11 7.48
CA HIS A 536 -16.02 12.19 8.28
C HIS A 536 -16.95 11.26 9.07
N ALA A 537 -16.44 10.14 9.55
CA ALA A 537 -17.18 9.27 10.45
C ALA A 537 -17.46 10.01 11.77
N GLU A 538 -18.53 9.65 12.47
CA GLU A 538 -18.88 10.25 13.76
C GLU A 538 -17.68 10.17 14.73
N ASN A 539 -17.33 11.29 15.32
CA ASN A 539 -16.22 11.47 16.25
C ASN A 539 -14.83 11.16 15.66
N THR A 540 -14.63 11.26 14.36
CA THR A 540 -13.31 11.25 13.73
C THR A 540 -12.97 12.60 13.09
N ILE A 541 -11.67 12.83 12.82
CA ILE A 541 -11.18 14.03 12.11
C ILE A 541 -10.74 13.65 10.69
N HIS A 542 -10.26 12.41 10.50
CA HIS A 542 -9.90 11.92 9.16
C HIS A 542 -11.14 11.81 8.27
N PRO A 543 -10.97 11.98 6.94
CA PRO A 543 -12.08 11.95 5.99
C PRO A 543 -12.76 10.58 5.91
N ASP A 544 -14.08 10.57 5.58
CA ASP A 544 -14.86 9.35 5.43
C ASP A 544 -14.40 8.48 4.24
N TRP A 545 -13.84 9.05 3.16
CA TRP A 545 -13.32 8.27 2.02
C TRP A 545 -12.10 7.42 2.35
N MET A 546 -11.45 7.63 3.50
CA MET A 546 -10.40 6.73 4.01
C MET A 546 -10.96 5.44 4.62
N ASN A 547 -12.29 5.32 4.74
CA ASN A 547 -12.99 4.16 5.25
C ASN A 547 -13.69 3.46 4.08
N LEU A 548 -13.06 2.44 3.49
CA LEU A 548 -13.62 1.77 2.32
C LEU A 548 -14.97 1.11 2.64
N CYS A 549 -15.88 1.13 1.67
CA CYS A 549 -17.12 0.36 1.74
C CYS A 549 -16.84 -1.14 1.56
N ILE A 550 -17.61 -1.96 2.27
CA ILE A 550 -17.72 -3.38 1.92
C ILE A 550 -18.37 -3.48 0.55
N VAL A 551 -17.81 -4.29 -0.32
CA VAL A 551 -18.27 -4.38 -1.71
C VAL A 551 -19.64 -5.04 -1.83
N GLN A 552 -20.40 -4.63 -2.83
CA GLN A 552 -21.73 -5.17 -3.09
C GLN A 552 -21.71 -6.67 -3.36
N THR A 553 -20.64 -7.19 -3.95
CA THR A 553 -20.45 -8.63 -4.18
C THR A 553 -20.32 -9.44 -2.89
N GLU A 554 -19.93 -8.83 -1.78
CA GLU A 554 -19.97 -9.44 -0.45
C GLU A 554 -21.35 -9.29 0.18
N THR A 555 -21.87 -8.07 0.31
CA THR A 555 -23.12 -7.80 1.03
C THR A 555 -24.37 -8.39 0.37
N ASN A 556 -24.30 -8.74 -0.91
CA ASN A 556 -25.40 -9.46 -1.60
C ASN A 556 -25.52 -10.94 -1.16
N TYR A 557 -24.46 -11.53 -0.65
CA TYR A 557 -24.42 -12.97 -0.32
C TYR A 557 -24.10 -13.25 1.14
N ASN A 558 -23.47 -12.33 1.85
CA ASN A 558 -23.21 -12.41 3.29
C ASN A 558 -24.24 -11.54 4.05
N PHE A 559 -25.30 -12.16 4.53
CA PHE A 559 -26.47 -11.47 5.10
C PHE A 559 -26.20 -10.81 6.45
N ASP A 560 -25.13 -11.22 7.15
CA ASP A 560 -24.74 -10.67 8.45
C ASP A 560 -23.64 -9.59 8.32
N CYS A 561 -23.16 -9.33 7.09
CA CYS A 561 -22.14 -8.33 6.82
C CYS A 561 -22.78 -6.96 6.58
N THR A 562 -22.69 -6.08 7.57
CA THR A 562 -23.13 -4.68 7.45
C THR A 562 -22.08 -3.84 6.72
N ASN A 563 -22.52 -2.76 6.04
CA ASN A 563 -21.60 -1.88 5.31
C ASN A 563 -21.21 -0.64 6.12
N ASN A 564 -20.09 -0.03 5.73
CA ASN A 564 -19.76 1.35 6.08
C ASN A 564 -20.69 2.31 5.31
N PRO A 565 -20.98 3.51 5.85
CA PRO A 565 -21.64 4.54 5.05
C PRO A 565 -20.86 4.82 3.76
N THR A 566 -21.58 5.00 2.65
CA THR A 566 -20.95 5.43 1.40
C THR A 566 -20.36 6.83 1.60
N PRO A 567 -19.06 7.05 1.31
CA PRO A 567 -18.45 8.35 1.41
C PRO A 567 -19.17 9.39 0.55
N VAL A 568 -19.30 10.60 1.06
CA VAL A 568 -19.85 11.72 0.31
C VAL A 568 -18.69 12.53 -0.25
N PRO A 569 -18.57 12.65 -1.59
CA PRO A 569 -17.49 13.42 -2.19
C PRO A 569 -17.49 14.87 -1.69
N PRO A 570 -16.33 15.42 -1.32
CA PRO A 570 -16.22 16.83 -0.99
C PRO A 570 -16.41 17.72 -2.22
N THR A 571 -16.70 19.00 -2.00
CA THR A 571 -17.05 19.95 -3.08
C THR A 571 -15.84 20.55 -3.78
N GLY A 572 -14.64 20.49 -3.18
CA GLY A 572 -13.40 20.98 -3.77
C GLY A 572 -13.25 22.51 -3.83
N ASP A 573 -14.03 23.25 -3.04
CA ASP A 573 -14.05 24.70 -3.04
C ASP A 573 -13.61 25.34 -1.71
N SER A 574 -12.83 24.63 -0.92
CA SER A 574 -12.29 25.09 0.35
C SER A 574 -11.46 26.35 0.20
N LYS A 575 -11.64 27.29 1.12
CA LYS A 575 -10.81 28.49 1.18
C LYS A 575 -9.38 28.13 1.57
N PRO A 576 -8.39 28.92 1.11
CA PRO A 576 -7.01 28.72 1.52
C PRO A 576 -6.87 28.66 3.05
N TRP A 577 -6.18 27.64 3.54
CA TRP A 577 -5.89 27.47 4.95
C TRP A 577 -5.00 28.60 5.47
N VAL A 578 -5.40 29.22 6.58
CA VAL A 578 -4.67 30.32 7.24
C VAL A 578 -4.42 30.04 8.73
N GLY A 579 -4.80 28.85 9.20
CA GLY A 579 -4.60 28.42 10.60
C GLY A 579 -3.21 27.82 10.84
N ALA A 580 -2.98 27.40 12.10
CA ALA A 580 -1.87 26.51 12.40
C ALA A 580 -2.13 25.11 11.79
N TRP A 581 -1.09 24.50 11.32
CA TRP A 581 -1.15 23.17 10.71
C TRP A 581 -1.33 22.04 11.73
#